data_a1903884312685c431d26d20d7c3efe9
#
_entry.id   a1903884312685c431d26d20d7c3efe9
#
_cell.length_a   1.000
_cell.length_b   1.000
_cell.length_c   1.000
_cell.angle_alpha   90.00
_cell.angle_beta   90.00
_cell.angle_gamma   90.00
#
_symmetry.space_group_name_H-M   'P 1'
#
loop_
_entity.id
_entity.type
_entity.pdbx_description
1 polymer ?
#
loop_
_entity_poly.entity_id
_entity_poly.type
_entity_poly.pdbx_seq_one_letter_code
_entity_poly.pdbx_strand_id
1 'polypeptide(L)'
;MNKKTHFGYKEINIDEKAKQVGGVFTSVANSYDVMNDAMSIGLHRLWKRILVEIAGIKNNDVVLDIAAGTGDIAKLISKQFPSSEIYVSDINNEMLSLGRERSIDEGFSNNTHFCQLSGEAIPFNDATFDVITIGFGLRNFTDKSAGLKEMRRCLKKNGRLLILEFSKPNNLLFSKVYDWYSFNVLPKLGALLASDSDSYQYLAESIRMHPDQENLKKLIIENGFEDCKFYNLLNGIVAIHVGYK
;
A
#
# COMPACT_ATOMS: atom_id res chain seq x y z
N MET A 1 -1.51 -12.21 -28.09
CA MET A 1 -0.48 -11.22 -27.77
C MET A 1 -0.29 -11.23 -26.28
N ASN A 2 0.90 -11.59 -25.79
CA ASN A 2 1.20 -11.51 -24.35
C ASN A 2 1.15 -10.04 -23.93
N LYS A 3 0.23 -9.70 -23.02
CA LYS A 3 0.15 -8.36 -22.43
C LYS A 3 1.40 -8.12 -21.61
N LYS A 4 2.03 -6.96 -21.78
CA LYS A 4 3.23 -6.56 -21.06
C LYS A 4 2.90 -5.58 -19.94
N THR A 5 3.74 -5.57 -18.92
CA THR A 5 3.69 -4.67 -17.76
C THR A 5 5.11 -4.31 -17.32
N HIS A 6 5.24 -3.54 -16.25
CA HIS A 6 6.54 -3.11 -15.72
C HIS A 6 6.83 -3.72 -14.35
N PHE A 7 8.06 -4.17 -14.16
CA PHE A 7 8.67 -4.49 -12.87
C PHE A 7 9.86 -3.54 -12.68
N GLY A 8 9.67 -2.47 -11.91
CA GLY A 8 10.56 -1.33 -11.95
C GLY A 8 10.62 -0.76 -13.38
N TYR A 9 11.82 -0.57 -13.90
CA TYR A 9 12.04 -0.10 -15.29
C TYR A 9 12.03 -1.23 -16.33
N LYS A 10 12.02 -2.50 -15.88
CA LYS A 10 12.02 -3.66 -16.80
C LYS A 10 10.62 -3.94 -17.31
N GLU A 11 10.49 -4.14 -18.63
CA GLU A 11 9.26 -4.63 -19.24
C GLU A 11 9.21 -6.16 -19.12
N ILE A 12 8.12 -6.70 -18.55
CA ILE A 12 7.91 -8.12 -18.33
C ILE A 12 6.52 -8.55 -18.80
N ASN A 13 6.28 -9.87 -18.87
CA ASN A 13 4.94 -10.39 -19.11
C ASN A 13 4.04 -10.14 -17.89
N ILE A 14 2.77 -9.85 -18.17
CA ILE A 14 1.79 -9.54 -17.11
C ILE A 14 1.68 -10.66 -16.07
N ASP A 15 1.74 -11.92 -16.52
CA ASP A 15 1.62 -13.10 -15.68
C ASP A 15 2.81 -13.34 -14.74
N GLU A 16 3.94 -12.67 -15.00
CA GLU A 16 5.17 -12.82 -14.21
C GLU A 16 5.25 -11.78 -13.08
N LYS A 17 4.54 -10.66 -13.20
CA LYS A 17 4.70 -9.52 -12.28
C LYS A 17 4.37 -9.88 -10.84
N ALA A 18 3.23 -10.52 -10.60
CA ALA A 18 2.82 -10.91 -9.25
C ALA A 18 3.86 -11.84 -8.58
N LYS A 19 4.45 -12.77 -9.35
CA LYS A 19 5.48 -13.68 -8.86
C LYS A 19 6.78 -12.92 -8.52
N GLN A 20 7.23 -12.01 -9.38
CA GLN A 20 8.45 -11.24 -9.15
C GLN A 20 8.28 -10.29 -7.96
N VAL A 21 7.16 -9.59 -7.86
CA VAL A 21 6.81 -8.74 -6.71
C VAL A 21 6.75 -9.58 -5.43
N GLY A 22 6.09 -10.74 -5.47
CA GLY A 22 6.05 -11.67 -4.34
C GLY A 22 7.45 -12.07 -3.88
N GLY A 23 8.37 -12.37 -4.80
CA GLY A 23 9.76 -12.69 -4.48
C GLY A 23 10.49 -11.56 -3.74
N VAL A 24 10.30 -10.30 -4.15
CA VAL A 24 10.85 -9.12 -3.46
C VAL A 24 10.35 -9.05 -2.01
N PHE A 25 9.04 -9.18 -1.78
CA PHE A 25 8.49 -9.07 -0.42
C PHE A 25 8.84 -10.27 0.45
N THR A 26 8.97 -11.48 -0.12
CA THR A 26 9.47 -12.65 0.59
C THR A 26 10.93 -12.47 1.03
N SER A 27 11.81 -11.97 0.16
CA SER A 27 13.23 -11.78 0.51
C SER A 27 13.44 -10.77 1.64
N VAL A 28 12.59 -9.75 1.71
CA VAL A 28 12.71 -8.69 2.73
C VAL A 28 11.76 -8.87 3.92
N ALA A 29 10.96 -9.93 3.98
CA ALA A 29 9.91 -10.10 5.00
C ALA A 29 10.43 -9.93 6.44
N ASN A 30 11.56 -10.53 6.77
CA ASN A 30 12.20 -10.43 8.10
C ASN A 30 12.84 -9.06 8.39
N SER A 31 13.12 -8.26 7.36
CA SER A 31 13.72 -6.92 7.46
C SER A 31 12.78 -5.83 6.95
N TYR A 32 11.49 -6.16 6.78
CA TYR A 32 10.49 -5.28 6.18
C TYR A 32 10.37 -3.92 6.89
N ASP A 33 10.36 -3.94 8.22
CA ASP A 33 10.30 -2.69 9.00
C ASP A 33 11.57 -1.85 8.83
N VAL A 34 12.74 -2.50 8.80
CA VAL A 34 14.04 -1.82 8.55
C VAL A 34 14.05 -1.19 7.16
N MET A 35 13.51 -1.90 6.16
CA MET A 35 13.38 -1.38 4.81
C MET A 35 12.46 -0.16 4.75
N ASN A 36 11.29 -0.22 5.39
CA ASN A 36 10.37 0.90 5.47
C ASN A 36 10.99 2.10 6.22
N ASP A 37 11.71 1.85 7.31
CA ASP A 37 12.43 2.87 8.04
C ASP A 37 13.51 3.53 7.16
N ALA A 38 14.31 2.76 6.45
CA ALA A 38 15.32 3.29 5.53
C ALA A 38 14.69 4.14 4.42
N MET A 39 13.59 3.66 3.79
CA MET A 39 12.91 4.39 2.71
C MET A 39 12.26 5.69 3.15
N SER A 40 11.77 5.75 4.37
CA SER A 40 10.96 6.86 4.89
C SER A 40 11.63 7.66 5.99
N ILE A 41 12.85 7.29 6.37
CA ILE A 41 13.54 7.83 7.56
C ILE A 41 12.62 7.71 8.80
N GLY A 42 11.93 6.55 8.91
CA GLY A 42 10.97 6.25 9.99
C GLY A 42 9.63 6.96 9.92
N LEU A 43 9.41 7.87 8.95
CA LEU A 43 8.19 8.67 8.85
C LEU A 43 6.96 7.88 8.40
N HIS A 44 7.12 6.66 7.85
CA HIS A 44 5.99 5.84 7.42
C HIS A 44 4.98 5.57 8.55
N ARG A 45 5.46 5.47 9.80
CA ARG A 45 4.59 5.27 10.98
C ARG A 45 3.67 6.47 11.23
N LEU A 46 4.22 7.67 11.07
CA LEU A 46 3.43 8.91 11.17
C LEU A 46 2.42 9.01 10.04
N TRP A 47 2.84 8.72 8.80
CA TRP A 47 1.94 8.77 7.64
C TRP A 47 0.78 7.77 7.74
N LYS A 48 1.04 6.56 8.26
CA LYS A 48 -0.01 5.56 8.52
C LYS A 48 -1.00 6.03 9.61
N ARG A 49 -0.54 6.74 10.64
CA ARG A 49 -1.43 7.37 11.64
C ARG A 49 -2.31 8.44 11.00
N ILE A 50 -1.73 9.33 10.20
CA ILE A 50 -2.47 10.36 9.47
C ILE A 50 -3.51 9.73 8.53
N LEU A 51 -3.18 8.64 7.85
CA LEU A 51 -4.13 7.88 7.04
C LEU A 51 -5.35 7.45 7.86
N VAL A 52 -5.12 6.83 9.03
CA VAL A 52 -6.21 6.35 9.90
C VAL A 52 -7.06 7.51 10.44
N GLU A 53 -6.46 8.65 10.77
CA GLU A 53 -7.19 9.86 11.16
C GLU A 53 -8.08 10.39 10.03
N ILE A 54 -7.54 10.49 8.81
CA ILE A 54 -8.29 10.95 7.62
C ILE A 54 -9.36 9.93 7.24
N ALA A 55 -9.15 8.64 7.50
CA ALA A 55 -10.10 7.59 7.19
C ALA A 55 -11.46 7.81 7.87
N GLY A 56 -11.51 8.50 9.01
CA GLY A 56 -12.76 8.81 9.72
C GLY A 56 -13.55 7.55 10.07
N ILE A 57 -12.86 6.47 10.41
CA ILE A 57 -13.44 5.19 10.83
C ILE A 57 -14.30 5.41 12.06
N LYS A 58 -15.40 4.71 12.11
CA LYS A 58 -16.34 4.72 13.25
C LYS A 58 -16.35 3.36 13.92
N ASN A 59 -16.78 3.33 15.17
CA ASN A 59 -17.05 2.06 15.84
C ASN A 59 -18.07 1.24 15.02
N ASN A 60 -17.84 -0.06 14.91
CA ASN A 60 -18.60 -1.04 14.14
C ASN A 60 -18.45 -0.92 12.60
N ASP A 61 -17.57 -0.08 12.08
CA ASP A 61 -17.23 -0.12 10.65
C ASP A 61 -16.52 -1.45 10.32
N VAL A 62 -16.79 -1.96 9.12
CA VAL A 62 -16.10 -3.10 8.54
C VAL A 62 -15.01 -2.55 7.60
N VAL A 63 -13.76 -2.85 7.89
CA VAL A 63 -12.61 -2.29 7.19
C VAL A 63 -11.84 -3.40 6.48
N LEU A 64 -11.38 -3.13 5.26
CA LEU A 64 -10.45 -3.99 4.52
C LEU A 64 -9.13 -3.24 4.33
N ASP A 65 -8.04 -3.80 4.85
CA ASP A 65 -6.68 -3.33 4.60
C ASP A 65 -6.04 -4.23 3.53
N ILE A 66 -5.78 -3.66 2.35
CA ILE A 66 -5.28 -4.40 1.17
C ILE A 66 -3.78 -4.19 1.03
N ALA A 67 -3.06 -5.25 0.64
CA ALA A 67 -1.60 -5.27 0.60
C ALA A 67 -1.02 -4.80 1.95
N ALA A 68 -1.63 -5.31 3.02
CA ALA A 68 -1.39 -4.87 4.39
C ALA A 68 -0.02 -5.29 4.94
N GLY A 69 0.63 -6.25 4.29
CA GLY A 69 1.89 -6.81 4.76
C GLY A 69 1.75 -7.40 6.15
N THR A 70 2.52 -6.88 7.11
CA THR A 70 2.48 -7.29 8.54
C THR A 70 1.39 -6.60 9.38
N GLY A 71 0.49 -5.81 8.76
CA GLY A 71 -0.71 -5.27 9.39
C GLY A 71 -0.53 -3.98 10.20
N ASP A 72 0.39 -3.09 9.83
CA ASP A 72 0.62 -1.83 10.57
C ASP A 72 -0.62 -0.92 10.64
N ILE A 73 -1.34 -0.76 9.51
CA ILE A 73 -2.56 0.06 9.46
C ILE A 73 -3.66 -0.62 10.26
N ALA A 74 -3.85 -1.92 10.05
CA ALA A 74 -4.82 -2.72 10.80
C ALA A 74 -4.60 -2.65 12.33
N LYS A 75 -3.35 -2.70 12.79
CA LYS A 75 -2.99 -2.50 14.20
C LYS A 75 -3.43 -1.14 14.73
N LEU A 76 -3.19 -0.06 13.95
CA LEU A 76 -3.60 1.29 14.36
C LEU A 76 -5.13 1.39 14.46
N ILE A 77 -5.85 0.83 13.49
CA ILE A 77 -7.32 0.82 13.48
C ILE A 77 -7.85 -0.01 14.65
N SER A 78 -7.34 -1.22 14.85
CA SER A 78 -7.77 -2.13 15.93
C SER A 78 -7.63 -1.50 17.31
N LYS A 79 -6.52 -0.83 17.56
CA LYS A 79 -6.29 -0.16 18.85
C LYS A 79 -7.18 1.07 19.07
N GLN A 80 -7.50 1.80 18.01
CA GLN A 80 -8.29 3.02 18.08
C GLN A 80 -9.81 2.74 18.02
N PHE A 81 -10.21 1.69 17.31
CA PHE A 81 -11.62 1.33 17.07
C PHE A 81 -11.85 -0.17 17.37
N PRO A 82 -11.83 -0.57 18.65
CA PRO A 82 -11.87 -1.99 19.03
C PRO A 82 -13.18 -2.71 18.70
N SER A 83 -14.25 -1.97 18.37
CA SER A 83 -15.54 -2.53 17.94
C SER A 83 -15.66 -2.68 16.42
N SER A 84 -14.67 -2.25 15.64
CA SER A 84 -14.64 -2.43 14.19
C SER A 84 -14.14 -3.82 13.84
N GLU A 85 -14.60 -4.36 12.70
CA GLU A 85 -14.06 -5.59 12.12
C GLU A 85 -13.04 -5.24 11.04
N ILE A 86 -11.83 -5.81 11.11
CA ILE A 86 -10.73 -5.47 10.23
C ILE A 86 -10.26 -6.72 9.49
N TYR A 87 -10.42 -6.71 8.18
CA TYR A 87 -9.88 -7.74 7.29
C TYR A 87 -8.49 -7.29 6.81
N VAL A 88 -7.47 -8.06 7.19
CA VAL A 88 -6.06 -7.82 6.85
C VAL A 88 -5.70 -8.71 5.69
N SER A 89 -5.43 -8.13 4.54
CA SER A 89 -5.22 -8.92 3.33
C SER A 89 -3.91 -8.61 2.61
N ASP A 90 -3.27 -9.66 2.12
CA ASP A 90 -2.11 -9.56 1.25
C ASP A 90 -2.09 -10.76 0.28
N ILE A 91 -1.40 -10.59 -0.85
CA ILE A 91 -1.16 -11.70 -1.78
C ILE A 91 -0.05 -12.63 -1.27
N ASN A 92 0.87 -12.09 -0.45
CA ASN A 92 2.00 -12.81 0.11
C ASN A 92 1.64 -13.42 1.46
N ASN A 93 1.57 -14.77 1.49
CA ASN A 93 1.21 -15.49 2.71
C ASN A 93 2.28 -15.42 3.82
N GLU A 94 3.55 -15.24 3.47
CA GLU A 94 4.62 -15.09 4.47
C GLU A 94 4.44 -13.80 5.27
N MET A 95 4.14 -12.69 4.57
CA MET A 95 3.80 -11.42 5.21
C MET A 95 2.59 -11.55 6.13
N LEU A 96 1.53 -12.25 5.69
CA LEU A 96 0.35 -12.51 6.52
C LEU A 96 0.66 -13.39 7.73
N SER A 97 1.54 -14.38 7.59
CA SER A 97 1.94 -15.23 8.73
C SER A 97 2.65 -14.43 9.80
N LEU A 98 3.62 -13.60 9.41
CA LEU A 98 4.28 -12.66 10.32
C LEU A 98 3.27 -11.67 10.95
N GLY A 99 2.31 -11.19 10.16
CA GLY A 99 1.25 -10.32 10.65
C GLY A 99 0.35 -10.98 11.70
N ARG A 100 0.01 -12.27 11.53
CA ARG A 100 -0.78 -13.03 12.51
C ARG A 100 -0.02 -13.20 13.84
N GLU A 101 1.24 -13.62 13.79
CA GLU A 101 2.09 -13.74 14.97
C GLU A 101 2.19 -12.40 15.69
N ARG A 102 2.51 -11.35 14.96
CA ARG A 102 2.58 -9.99 15.48
C ARG A 102 1.25 -9.51 16.09
N SER A 103 0.10 -9.90 15.50
CA SER A 103 -1.21 -9.50 16.01
C SER A 103 -1.50 -10.06 17.41
N ILE A 104 -0.99 -11.25 17.70
CA ILE A 104 -1.08 -11.89 19.02
C ILE A 104 -0.13 -11.19 19.99
N ASP A 105 1.15 -11.05 19.61
CA ASP A 105 2.19 -10.49 20.47
C ASP A 105 1.92 -9.02 20.85
N GLU A 106 1.36 -8.24 19.92
CA GLU A 106 1.08 -6.82 20.11
C GLU A 106 -0.37 -6.52 20.50
N GLY A 107 -1.22 -7.55 20.67
CA GLY A 107 -2.58 -7.45 21.22
C GLY A 107 -3.58 -6.75 20.31
N PHE A 108 -3.58 -7.05 19.02
CA PHE A 108 -4.59 -6.56 18.08
C PHE A 108 -5.30 -7.66 17.28
N SER A 109 -5.23 -8.91 17.76
CA SER A 109 -5.84 -10.07 17.09
C SER A 109 -7.36 -10.18 17.27
N ASN A 110 -7.93 -9.52 18.27
CA ASN A 110 -9.32 -9.77 18.70
C ASN A 110 -10.37 -9.38 17.64
N ASN A 111 -10.08 -8.38 16.82
CA ASN A 111 -10.99 -7.86 15.79
C ASN A 111 -10.33 -7.79 14.41
N THR A 112 -9.28 -8.58 14.18
CA THR A 112 -8.58 -8.67 12.89
C THR A 112 -8.68 -10.07 12.30
N HIS A 113 -9.01 -10.13 11.00
CA HIS A 113 -9.18 -11.34 10.21
C HIS A 113 -8.20 -11.36 9.07
N PHE A 114 -7.22 -12.27 9.09
CA PHE A 114 -6.18 -12.36 8.07
C PHE A 114 -6.63 -13.23 6.90
N CYS A 115 -6.61 -12.72 5.68
CA CYS A 115 -7.01 -13.43 4.47
C CYS A 115 -6.02 -13.21 3.31
N GLN A 116 -5.62 -14.30 2.66
CA GLN A 116 -4.80 -14.22 1.47
C GLN A 116 -5.69 -13.96 0.26
N LEU A 117 -5.47 -12.82 -0.42
CA LEU A 117 -6.19 -12.46 -1.64
C LEU A 117 -5.39 -11.51 -2.53
N SER A 118 -5.77 -11.44 -3.80
CA SER A 118 -5.32 -10.39 -4.71
C SER A 118 -6.25 -9.19 -4.63
N GLY A 119 -5.70 -7.99 -4.48
CA GLY A 119 -6.48 -6.76 -4.56
C GLY A 119 -7.09 -6.49 -5.95
N GLU A 120 -6.67 -7.23 -6.97
CA GLU A 120 -7.22 -7.18 -8.33
C GLU A 120 -8.38 -8.16 -8.56
N ALA A 121 -8.67 -9.05 -7.57
CA ALA A 121 -9.75 -10.03 -7.58
C ALA A 121 -10.18 -10.32 -6.13
N ILE A 122 -11.01 -9.46 -5.57
CA ILE A 122 -11.39 -9.49 -4.15
C ILE A 122 -12.56 -10.46 -3.93
N PRO A 123 -12.38 -11.58 -3.17
CA PRO A 123 -13.41 -12.62 -3.00
C PRO A 123 -14.47 -12.25 -1.94
N PHE A 124 -14.86 -11.00 -1.86
CA PHE A 124 -15.94 -10.52 -1.01
C PHE A 124 -17.13 -10.03 -1.86
N ASN A 125 -18.30 -10.05 -1.26
CA ASN A 125 -19.53 -9.56 -1.90
C ASN A 125 -19.47 -8.04 -2.14
N ASP A 126 -20.32 -7.56 -3.04
CA ASP A 126 -20.54 -6.12 -3.24
C ASP A 126 -20.99 -5.45 -1.94
N ALA A 127 -20.59 -4.21 -1.76
CA ALA A 127 -21.04 -3.38 -0.63
C ALA A 127 -20.81 -4.02 0.77
N THR A 128 -19.65 -4.61 0.98
CA THR A 128 -19.26 -5.26 2.24
C THR A 128 -18.59 -4.29 3.21
N PHE A 129 -17.70 -3.41 2.71
CA PHE A 129 -16.82 -2.60 3.54
C PHE A 129 -17.25 -1.14 3.62
N ASP A 130 -17.12 -0.55 4.79
CA ASP A 130 -17.32 0.89 5.03
C ASP A 130 -16.09 1.68 4.59
N VAL A 131 -14.90 1.11 4.85
CA VAL A 131 -13.61 1.71 4.51
C VAL A 131 -12.69 0.64 3.92
N ILE A 132 -11.96 1.01 2.87
CA ILE A 132 -10.84 0.21 2.34
C ILE A 132 -9.58 1.06 2.43
N THR A 133 -8.50 0.47 2.94
CA THR A 133 -7.17 1.10 3.02
C THR A 133 -6.16 0.33 2.19
N ILE A 134 -5.18 1.04 1.65
CA ILE A 134 -3.98 0.47 1.03
C ILE A 134 -2.81 1.39 1.31
N GLY A 135 -1.77 0.87 1.98
CA GLY A 135 -0.58 1.61 2.32
C GLY A 135 0.66 1.08 1.60
N PHE A 136 1.23 1.87 0.68
CA PHE A 136 2.45 1.53 -0.07
C PHE A 136 2.37 0.24 -0.90
N GLY A 137 1.13 -0.15 -1.28
CA GLY A 137 0.85 -1.39 -2.01
C GLY A 137 0.45 -1.18 -3.47
N LEU A 138 -0.29 -0.10 -3.79
CA LEU A 138 -0.92 0.08 -5.09
C LEU A 138 0.09 0.15 -6.26
N ARG A 139 1.29 0.68 -6.03
CA ARG A 139 2.34 0.73 -7.06
C ARG A 139 2.72 -0.65 -7.60
N ASN A 140 2.54 -1.69 -6.79
CA ASN A 140 2.90 -3.07 -7.11
C ASN A 140 1.81 -3.82 -7.89
N PHE A 141 0.59 -3.29 -7.98
CA PHE A 141 -0.50 -3.92 -8.73
C PHE A 141 -0.12 -4.08 -10.21
N THR A 142 -0.53 -5.20 -10.77
CA THR A 142 -0.34 -5.51 -12.18
C THR A 142 -1.30 -4.68 -13.03
N ASP A 143 -2.57 -4.66 -12.62
CA ASP A 143 -3.64 -3.84 -13.19
C ASP A 143 -4.29 -2.99 -12.08
N LYS A 144 -3.84 -1.74 -11.96
CA LYS A 144 -4.38 -0.79 -10.97
C LYS A 144 -5.86 -0.51 -11.18
N SER A 145 -6.31 -0.49 -12.46
CA SER A 145 -7.71 -0.25 -12.77
C SER A 145 -8.60 -1.41 -12.32
N ALA A 146 -8.16 -2.67 -12.51
CA ALA A 146 -8.88 -3.82 -11.99
C ALA A 146 -9.00 -3.76 -10.47
N GLY A 147 -7.90 -3.45 -9.77
CA GLY A 147 -7.92 -3.30 -8.31
C GLY A 147 -8.85 -2.18 -7.83
N LEU A 148 -8.81 -1.01 -8.46
CA LEU A 148 -9.69 0.12 -8.10
C LEU A 148 -11.18 -0.22 -8.32
N LYS A 149 -11.51 -0.94 -9.39
CA LYS A 149 -12.88 -1.40 -9.65
C LYS A 149 -13.35 -2.40 -8.58
N GLU A 150 -12.51 -3.36 -8.20
CA GLU A 150 -12.81 -4.32 -7.15
C GLU A 150 -13.00 -3.65 -5.79
N MET A 151 -12.09 -2.73 -5.41
CA MET A 151 -12.23 -1.95 -4.18
C MET A 151 -13.54 -1.16 -4.18
N ARG A 152 -13.86 -0.48 -5.29
CA ARG A 152 -15.13 0.24 -5.41
C ARG A 152 -16.34 -0.69 -5.32
N ARG A 153 -16.30 -1.87 -5.96
CA ARG A 153 -17.38 -2.86 -5.89
C ARG A 153 -17.66 -3.27 -4.45
N CYS A 154 -16.60 -3.60 -3.72
CA CYS A 154 -16.68 -4.07 -2.34
C CYS A 154 -17.04 -2.98 -1.32
N LEU A 155 -16.84 -1.69 -1.63
CA LEU A 155 -17.29 -0.60 -0.77
C LEU A 155 -18.81 -0.49 -0.72
N LYS A 156 -19.36 -0.20 0.44
CA LYS A 156 -20.77 0.21 0.64
C LYS A 156 -21.01 1.58 -0.01
N LYS A 157 -22.28 1.94 -0.18
CA LYS A 157 -22.67 3.31 -0.55
C LYS A 157 -22.17 4.29 0.52
N ASN A 158 -21.57 5.40 0.11
CA ASN A 158 -20.87 6.38 0.95
C ASN A 158 -19.60 5.83 1.63
N GLY A 159 -19.17 4.63 1.26
CA GLY A 159 -17.88 4.09 1.68
C GLY A 159 -16.71 4.82 1.00
N ARG A 160 -15.52 4.66 1.53
CA ARG A 160 -14.34 5.37 1.05
C ARG A 160 -13.11 4.49 0.94
N LEU A 161 -12.33 4.76 -0.09
CA LEU A 161 -11.01 4.18 -0.33
C LEU A 161 -9.93 5.17 0.09
N LEU A 162 -8.96 4.72 0.90
CA LEU A 162 -7.79 5.52 1.23
C LEU A 162 -6.53 4.85 0.68
N ILE A 163 -5.75 5.61 -0.07
CA ILE A 163 -4.49 5.15 -0.66
C ILE A 163 -3.37 6.03 -0.14
N LEU A 164 -2.47 5.47 0.67
CA LEU A 164 -1.22 6.09 1.08
C LEU A 164 -0.11 5.55 0.17
N GLU A 165 0.51 6.43 -0.61
CA GLU A 165 1.55 5.98 -1.56
C GLU A 165 2.61 7.07 -1.78
N PHE A 166 3.82 6.62 -2.16
CA PHE A 166 4.84 7.52 -2.65
C PHE A 166 4.38 8.21 -3.92
N SER A 167 4.81 9.45 -4.09
CA SER A 167 4.40 10.28 -5.21
C SER A 167 5.53 11.21 -5.65
N LYS A 168 5.22 12.21 -6.47
CA LYS A 168 6.23 13.14 -6.99
C LYS A 168 6.26 14.42 -6.15
N PRO A 169 7.43 14.82 -5.63
CA PRO A 169 7.57 16.07 -4.90
C PRO A 169 7.15 17.28 -5.74
N ASN A 170 6.47 18.23 -5.10
CA ASN A 170 6.03 19.47 -5.74
C ASN A 170 7.18 20.44 -6.05
N ASN A 171 8.33 20.26 -5.40
CA ASN A 171 9.50 21.12 -5.56
C ASN A 171 10.64 20.39 -6.24
N LEU A 172 11.17 20.96 -7.34
CA LEU A 172 12.25 20.39 -8.14
C LEU A 172 13.54 20.13 -7.36
N LEU A 173 13.88 20.97 -6.38
CA LEU A 173 15.07 20.79 -5.57
C LEU A 173 14.90 19.59 -4.64
N PHE A 174 13.75 19.48 -3.98
CA PHE A 174 13.40 18.31 -3.16
C PHE A 174 13.38 17.02 -3.98
N SER A 175 12.85 17.06 -5.20
CA SER A 175 12.85 15.91 -6.11
C SER A 175 14.28 15.42 -6.38
N LYS A 176 15.21 16.32 -6.73
CA LYS A 176 16.60 15.96 -7.01
C LYS A 176 17.29 15.34 -5.79
N VAL A 177 17.08 15.88 -4.59
CA VAL A 177 17.67 15.35 -3.35
C VAL A 177 17.09 13.97 -3.03
N TYR A 178 15.76 13.81 -3.16
CA TYR A 178 15.10 12.54 -2.92
C TYR A 178 15.51 11.47 -3.96
N ASP A 179 15.67 11.87 -5.23
CA ASP A 179 16.17 10.99 -6.30
C ASP A 179 17.60 10.52 -6.00
N TRP A 180 18.47 11.45 -5.65
CA TRP A 180 19.83 11.12 -5.28
C TRP A 180 19.88 10.13 -4.11
N TYR A 181 19.09 10.37 -3.05
CA TYR A 181 18.98 9.45 -1.92
C TYR A 181 18.45 8.08 -2.36
N SER A 182 17.36 8.04 -3.14
CA SER A 182 16.68 6.81 -3.55
C SER A 182 17.55 5.91 -4.43
N PHE A 183 18.39 6.48 -5.28
CA PHE A 183 19.21 5.70 -6.22
C PHE A 183 20.66 5.50 -5.79
N ASN A 184 21.18 6.33 -4.88
CA ASN A 184 22.59 6.24 -4.47
C ASN A 184 22.78 5.76 -3.02
N VAL A 185 21.79 5.99 -2.14
CA VAL A 185 21.89 5.63 -0.72
C VAL A 185 21.09 4.37 -0.41
N LEU A 186 19.82 4.30 -0.81
CA LEU A 186 18.94 3.17 -0.48
C LEU A 186 19.48 1.80 -0.94
N PRO A 187 19.98 1.60 -2.17
CA PRO A 187 20.50 0.30 -2.57
C PRO A 187 21.74 -0.14 -1.76
N LYS A 188 22.58 0.84 -1.36
CA LYS A 188 23.75 0.56 -0.50
C LYS A 188 23.33 0.19 0.92
N LEU A 189 22.30 0.84 1.46
CA LEU A 189 21.71 0.46 2.74
C LEU A 189 21.09 -0.93 2.65
N GLY A 190 20.40 -1.26 1.54
CA GLY A 190 19.85 -2.58 1.30
C GLY A 190 20.91 -3.67 1.28
N ALA A 191 22.01 -3.43 0.57
CA ALA A 191 23.15 -4.35 0.54
C ALA A 191 23.77 -4.55 1.93
N LEU A 192 23.85 -3.49 2.74
CA LEU A 192 24.48 -3.53 4.07
C LEU A 192 23.55 -4.17 5.12
N LEU A 193 22.26 -3.86 5.10
CA LEU A 193 21.32 -4.22 6.17
C LEU A 193 20.56 -5.53 5.89
N ALA A 194 20.33 -5.84 4.62
CA ALA A 194 19.49 -6.98 4.22
C ALA A 194 20.18 -7.90 3.19
N SER A 195 21.40 -7.60 2.76
CA SER A 195 22.10 -8.33 1.66
C SER A 195 21.26 -8.42 0.36
N ASP A 196 20.37 -7.45 0.13
CA ASP A 196 19.38 -7.44 -0.96
C ASP A 196 19.29 -6.05 -1.63
N SER A 197 20.30 -5.72 -2.45
CA SER A 197 20.32 -4.46 -3.19
C SER A 197 19.22 -4.39 -4.26
N ASP A 198 18.86 -5.53 -4.84
CA ASP A 198 17.94 -5.61 -5.98
C ASP A 198 16.51 -5.26 -5.57
N SER A 199 16.06 -5.74 -4.40
CA SER A 199 14.75 -5.39 -3.84
C SER A 199 14.65 -3.89 -3.53
N TYR A 200 15.71 -3.28 -2.99
CA TYR A 200 15.72 -1.83 -2.72
C TYR A 200 15.77 -1.01 -4.01
N GLN A 201 16.48 -1.49 -5.04
CA GLN A 201 16.45 -0.85 -6.36
C GLN A 201 15.07 -0.93 -6.98
N TYR A 202 14.43 -2.11 -6.97
CA TYR A 202 13.05 -2.26 -7.43
C TYR A 202 12.09 -1.28 -6.75
N LEU A 203 12.22 -1.09 -5.44
CA LEU A 203 11.40 -0.14 -4.69
C LEU A 203 11.56 1.29 -5.22
N ALA A 204 12.80 1.76 -5.40
CA ALA A 204 13.06 3.09 -5.95
C ALA A 204 12.47 3.25 -7.36
N GLU A 205 12.65 2.26 -8.23
CA GLU A 205 12.12 2.25 -9.60
C GLU A 205 10.59 2.20 -9.62
N SER A 206 9.95 1.35 -8.78
CA SER A 206 8.50 1.22 -8.70
C SER A 206 7.82 2.52 -8.26
N ILE A 207 8.45 3.29 -7.37
CA ILE A 207 7.99 4.63 -6.98
C ILE A 207 8.00 5.58 -8.18
N ARG A 208 9.05 5.55 -9.00
CA ARG A 208 9.15 6.41 -10.19
C ARG A 208 8.12 6.07 -11.28
N MET A 209 7.77 4.80 -11.39
CA MET A 209 6.76 4.31 -12.33
C MET A 209 5.32 4.53 -11.85
N HIS A 210 5.13 4.86 -10.55
CA HIS A 210 3.82 5.14 -10.01
C HIS A 210 3.28 6.49 -10.52
N PRO A 211 1.96 6.61 -10.78
CA PRO A 211 1.34 7.90 -11.12
C PRO A 211 1.60 8.96 -10.06
N ASP A 212 1.76 10.21 -10.47
CA ASP A 212 1.73 11.33 -9.54
C ASP A 212 0.32 11.57 -8.98
N GLN A 213 0.19 12.54 -8.08
CA GLN A 213 -1.04 12.80 -7.33
C GLN A 213 -2.24 13.04 -8.24
N GLU A 214 -2.09 13.91 -9.25
CA GLU A 214 -3.20 14.25 -10.14
C GLU A 214 -3.56 13.08 -11.07
N ASN A 215 -2.57 12.37 -11.58
CA ASN A 215 -2.80 11.21 -12.43
C ASN A 215 -3.44 10.04 -11.65
N LEU A 216 -3.05 9.84 -10.37
CA LEU A 216 -3.70 8.83 -9.53
C LEU A 216 -5.14 9.24 -9.18
N LYS A 217 -5.39 10.51 -8.86
CA LYS A 217 -6.75 11.04 -8.67
C LYS A 217 -7.61 10.80 -9.90
N LYS A 218 -7.09 11.13 -11.09
CA LYS A 218 -7.79 10.89 -12.36
C LYS A 218 -8.10 9.40 -12.56
N LEU A 219 -7.13 8.53 -12.31
CA LEU A 219 -7.31 7.08 -12.41
C LEU A 219 -8.40 6.57 -11.46
N ILE A 220 -8.47 7.07 -10.22
CA ILE A 220 -9.52 6.72 -9.24
C ILE A 220 -10.89 7.12 -9.79
N ILE A 221 -11.07 8.35 -10.29
CA ILE A 221 -12.33 8.83 -10.85
C ILE A 221 -12.73 8.01 -12.10
N GLU A 222 -11.79 7.73 -13.01
CA GLU A 222 -12.03 6.93 -14.22
C GLU A 222 -12.49 5.49 -13.91
N ASN A 223 -12.16 4.99 -12.72
CA ASN A 223 -12.62 3.68 -12.25
C ASN A 223 -13.91 3.75 -11.40
N GLY A 224 -14.63 4.87 -11.49
CA GLY A 224 -16.02 5.03 -11.09
C GLY A 224 -16.24 5.63 -9.71
N PHE A 225 -15.21 6.07 -8.99
CA PHE A 225 -15.40 6.84 -7.76
C PHE A 225 -16.02 8.21 -8.06
N GLU A 226 -16.97 8.65 -7.23
CA GLU A 226 -17.72 9.88 -7.45
C GLU A 226 -16.88 11.14 -7.23
N ASP A 227 -15.98 11.11 -6.26
CA ASP A 227 -15.02 12.18 -5.95
C ASP A 227 -13.70 11.58 -5.47
N CYS A 228 -12.62 12.31 -5.63
CA CYS A 228 -11.31 11.98 -5.08
C CYS A 228 -10.57 13.24 -4.66
N LYS A 229 -10.12 13.26 -3.40
CA LYS A 229 -9.25 14.28 -2.84
C LYS A 229 -7.90 13.69 -2.51
N PHE A 230 -6.85 14.51 -2.48
CA PHE A 230 -5.56 14.04 -1.99
C PHE A 230 -4.91 15.07 -1.06
N TYR A 231 -4.10 14.57 -0.14
CA TYR A 231 -3.34 15.32 0.84
C TYR A 231 -1.87 15.01 0.68
N ASN A 232 -1.08 16.04 0.36
CA ASN A 232 0.37 15.90 0.23
C ASN A 232 1.03 15.89 1.61
N LEU A 233 1.92 14.93 1.82
CA LEU A 233 2.77 14.82 2.98
C LEU A 233 4.23 15.03 2.54
N LEU A 234 5.03 15.60 3.42
CA LEU A 234 6.44 15.90 3.16
C LEU A 234 6.67 16.49 1.75
N ASN A 235 6.02 17.63 1.47
CA ASN A 235 6.13 18.33 0.20
C ASN A 235 5.80 17.49 -1.06
N GLY A 236 4.92 16.49 -0.93
CA GLY A 236 4.45 15.64 -2.02
C GLY A 236 5.28 14.37 -2.28
N ILE A 237 6.31 14.08 -1.47
CA ILE A 237 7.02 12.78 -1.55
C ILE A 237 6.05 11.62 -1.31
N VAL A 238 5.06 11.84 -0.45
CA VAL A 238 3.97 10.90 -0.15
C VAL A 238 2.65 11.65 -0.27
N ALA A 239 1.61 10.97 -0.72
CA ALA A 239 0.26 11.50 -0.75
C ALA A 239 -0.74 10.47 -0.21
N ILE A 240 -1.81 10.97 0.43
CA ILE A 240 -2.98 10.19 0.79
C ILE A 240 -4.12 10.59 -0.14
N HIS A 241 -4.61 9.66 -0.96
CA HIS A 241 -5.80 9.86 -1.78
C HIS A 241 -7.02 9.28 -1.06
N VAL A 242 -8.14 9.98 -1.13
CA VAL A 242 -9.43 9.56 -0.57
C VAL A 242 -10.44 9.56 -1.70
N GLY A 243 -10.82 8.37 -2.15
CA GLY A 243 -11.88 8.17 -3.15
C GLY A 243 -13.22 7.85 -2.46
N TYR A 244 -14.31 8.43 -2.90
CA TYR A 244 -15.66 8.28 -2.37
C TYR A 244 -16.54 7.48 -3.35
N LYS A 245 -17.32 6.51 -2.81
CA LYS A 245 -18.31 5.75 -3.56
C LYS A 245 -19.70 6.26 -3.31
#